data_e8a9a32c189b8f81d4d9e76d1722c04f
#
_entry.id   e8a9a32c189b8f81d4d9e76d1722c04f
#
_cell.length_a   1.000
_cell.length_b   1.000
_cell.length_c   1.000
_cell.angle_alpha   90.00
_cell.angle_beta   90.00
_cell.angle_gamma   90.00
#
_symmetry.space_group_name_H-M   'P 1'
#
loop_
_entity.id
_entity.type
_entity.pdbx_description
1 polymer ?
#
loop_
_entity_poly.entity_id
_entity_poly.type
_entity_poly.pdbx_seq_one_letter_code
_entity_poly.pdbx_strand_id
1 'polypeptide(L)'
;MKKIVIIITTILLNVIFSQDKMQTNLFGTDLLNENPIYPIPEEMTFEEYQDMNRRLGVGLLLAAIPIPGTIHNYAGEEKLAKKIRWVAAGSVLSIIVGAISTKEGAWEESPYQISILNEGEKNELRYQMIPVGSVGTDIEYKYVELNKTTKSSGATFLIPLGISVLIVDYLYDYIHGINTIENKRNKVRFKYGKKLDFSFEPTYDINTRMAGINFSYKF
;
A
#
# COMPACT_ATOMS: atom_id res chain seq x y z
N MET A 1 8.33 -6.36 -17.46
CA MET A 1 7.45 -5.24 -17.04
C MET A 1 5.97 -5.60 -17.03
N LYS A 2 5.36 -6.15 -18.10
CA LYS A 2 3.92 -6.51 -18.11
C LYS A 2 3.49 -7.42 -16.94
N LYS A 3 4.27 -8.43 -16.56
CA LYS A 3 3.96 -9.35 -15.45
C LYS A 3 3.93 -8.66 -14.07
N ILE A 4 4.82 -7.71 -13.83
CA ILE A 4 4.87 -6.95 -12.57
C ILE A 4 3.66 -6.01 -12.46
N VAL A 5 3.29 -5.34 -13.55
CA VAL A 5 2.08 -4.50 -13.59
C VAL A 5 0.84 -5.32 -13.31
N ILE A 6 0.72 -6.53 -13.87
CA ILE A 6 -0.40 -7.45 -13.62
C ILE A 6 -0.46 -7.84 -12.14
N ILE A 7 0.67 -8.18 -11.52
CA ILE A 7 0.71 -8.55 -10.10
C ILE A 7 0.28 -7.38 -9.22
N ILE A 8 0.80 -6.18 -9.46
CA ILE A 8 0.42 -4.97 -8.70
C ILE A 8 -1.07 -4.66 -8.90
N THR A 9 -1.57 -4.75 -10.13
CA THR A 9 -2.99 -4.52 -10.42
C THR A 9 -3.87 -5.58 -9.74
N THR A 10 -3.44 -6.84 -9.73
CA THR A 10 -4.18 -7.93 -9.06
C THR A 10 -4.21 -7.73 -7.54
N ILE A 11 -3.11 -7.30 -6.93
CA ILE A 11 -3.05 -6.99 -5.49
C ILE A 11 -3.97 -5.80 -5.18
N LEU A 12 -3.92 -4.72 -5.97
CA LEU A 12 -4.81 -3.56 -5.81
C LEU A 12 -6.29 -3.93 -5.97
N LEU A 13 -6.62 -4.75 -6.97
CA LEU A 13 -7.99 -5.24 -7.17
C LEU A 13 -8.46 -6.10 -5.99
N ASN A 14 -7.63 -6.99 -5.45
CA ASN A 14 -8.00 -7.79 -4.28
C ASN A 14 -8.22 -6.92 -3.02
N VAL A 15 -7.46 -5.86 -2.83
CA VAL A 15 -7.68 -4.88 -1.76
C VAL A 15 -9.02 -4.18 -1.95
N ILE A 16 -9.37 -3.78 -3.17
CA ILE A 16 -10.65 -3.12 -3.50
C ILE A 16 -11.83 -4.09 -3.28
N PHE A 17 -11.75 -5.33 -3.75
CA PHE A 17 -12.83 -6.32 -3.60
C PHE A 17 -12.95 -6.88 -2.17
N SER A 18 -11.87 -6.86 -1.37
CA SER A 18 -11.93 -7.19 0.05
C SER A 18 -12.76 -6.19 0.87
N GLN A 19 -12.99 -4.99 0.33
CA GLN A 19 -13.76 -3.94 0.99
C GLN A 19 -15.27 -4.13 0.90
N ASP A 20 -15.78 -5.01 0.01
CA ASP A 20 -17.24 -5.19 -0.16
C ASP A 20 -17.93 -5.72 1.12
N LYS A 21 -17.22 -6.42 1.99
CA LYS A 21 -17.74 -6.83 3.30
C LYS A 21 -17.63 -5.75 4.38
N MET A 22 -16.80 -4.71 4.17
CA MET A 22 -16.68 -3.56 5.07
C MET A 22 -17.65 -2.42 4.70
N GLN A 23 -18.18 -2.37 3.49
CA GLN A 23 -19.02 -1.26 3.02
C GLN A 23 -20.34 -1.11 3.78
N THR A 24 -20.90 -2.20 4.29
CA THR A 24 -22.14 -2.14 5.10
C THR A 24 -21.93 -1.41 6.43
N ASN A 25 -20.69 -1.24 6.88
CA ASN A 25 -20.36 -0.64 8.17
C ASN A 25 -19.67 0.73 8.07
N LEU A 26 -19.28 1.19 6.86
CA LEU A 26 -18.65 2.49 6.66
C LEU A 26 -19.63 3.68 6.87
N PHE A 27 -20.93 3.46 6.71
CA PHE A 27 -21.96 4.50 6.80
C PHE A 27 -23.11 4.15 7.73
N GLY A 28 -23.15 2.97 8.31
CA GLY A 28 -24.22 2.53 9.21
C GLY A 28 -23.67 1.95 10.50
N THR A 29 -24.24 2.32 11.62
CA THR A 29 -23.97 1.86 12.99
C THR A 29 -22.50 1.69 13.36
N ASP A 30 -22.09 2.51 14.25
CA ASP A 30 -20.77 2.71 14.83
C ASP A 30 -20.15 1.45 15.46
N LEU A 31 -19.63 0.54 14.62
CA LEU A 31 -18.84 -0.59 15.09
C LEU A 31 -17.51 -0.15 15.75
N LEU A 32 -17.05 1.07 15.46
CA LEU A 32 -15.80 1.62 15.95
C LEU A 32 -16.03 2.72 17.00
N ASN A 33 -17.26 2.91 17.45
CA ASN A 33 -17.66 3.94 18.43
C ASN A 33 -17.12 5.33 18.00
N GLU A 34 -17.44 5.75 16.78
CA GLU A 34 -16.95 7.01 16.20
C GLU A 34 -17.79 8.23 16.59
N ASN A 35 -18.82 8.04 17.42
CA ASN A 35 -19.66 9.14 17.86
C ASN A 35 -18.86 10.16 18.67
N PRO A 36 -19.02 11.45 18.37
CA PRO A 36 -18.39 12.50 19.15
C PRO A 36 -18.93 12.51 20.58
N ILE A 37 -18.09 12.95 21.52
CA ILE A 37 -18.49 13.17 22.92
C ILE A 37 -19.47 14.33 22.95
N TYR A 38 -20.64 14.11 23.57
CA TYR A 38 -21.65 15.14 23.72
C TYR A 38 -22.13 15.23 25.19
N PRO A 39 -22.25 16.42 25.79
CA PRO A 39 -21.84 17.74 25.26
C PRO A 39 -20.31 17.88 25.16
N ILE A 40 -19.85 18.77 24.27
CA ILE A 40 -18.41 19.07 24.11
C ILE A 40 -17.93 19.74 25.40
N PRO A 41 -16.88 19.21 26.07
CA PRO A 41 -16.33 19.82 27.26
C PRO A 41 -15.72 21.21 26.96
N GLU A 42 -15.98 22.20 27.81
CA GLU A 42 -15.45 23.57 27.64
C GLU A 42 -13.92 23.63 27.66
N GLU A 43 -13.29 22.65 28.31
CA GLU A 43 -11.84 22.55 28.44
C GLU A 43 -11.16 21.92 27.18
N MET A 44 -11.96 21.41 26.23
CA MET A 44 -11.45 20.73 25.05
C MET A 44 -10.83 21.72 24.07
N THR A 45 -9.58 21.50 23.74
CA THR A 45 -8.91 22.30 22.71
C THR A 45 -9.43 21.97 21.31
N PHE A 46 -9.27 22.90 20.36
CA PHE A 46 -9.67 22.67 18.98
C PHE A 46 -8.94 21.47 18.32
N GLU A 47 -7.67 21.28 18.67
CA GLU A 47 -6.89 20.14 18.18
C GLU A 47 -7.47 18.82 18.69
N GLU A 48 -7.78 18.75 19.98
CA GLU A 48 -8.43 17.58 20.58
C GLU A 48 -9.81 17.30 19.97
N TYR A 49 -10.58 18.37 19.69
CA TYR A 49 -11.84 18.23 18.98
C TYR A 49 -11.66 17.64 17.58
N GLN A 50 -10.66 18.10 16.85
CA GLN A 50 -10.32 17.52 15.55
C GLN A 50 -9.90 16.06 15.66
N ASP A 51 -9.03 15.73 16.63
CA ASP A 51 -8.56 14.37 16.85
C ASP A 51 -9.71 13.42 17.20
N MET A 52 -10.66 13.87 18.03
CA MET A 52 -11.86 13.12 18.38
C MET A 52 -12.72 12.81 17.15
N ASN A 53 -12.83 13.76 16.21
CA ASN A 53 -13.67 13.64 15.03
C ASN A 53 -13.00 12.94 13.83
N ARG A 54 -11.73 12.56 13.94
CA ARG A 54 -11.07 11.78 12.87
C ARG A 54 -11.67 10.38 12.80
N ARG A 55 -12.21 10.06 11.63
CA ARG A 55 -12.84 8.77 11.36
C ARG A 55 -11.83 7.77 10.79
N LEU A 56 -11.80 6.57 11.34
CA LEU A 56 -10.98 5.48 10.81
C LEU A 56 -11.39 5.11 9.38
N GLY A 57 -12.70 5.13 9.10
CA GLY A 57 -13.21 4.89 7.75
C GLY A 57 -12.63 5.85 6.70
N VAL A 58 -12.49 7.14 7.04
CA VAL A 58 -11.82 8.12 6.16
C VAL A 58 -10.34 7.81 6.00
N GLY A 59 -9.65 7.42 7.09
CA GLY A 59 -8.27 6.97 7.03
C GLY A 59 -8.08 5.78 6.09
N LEU A 60 -8.97 4.79 6.14
CA LEU A 60 -8.97 3.62 5.25
C LEU A 60 -9.24 4.00 3.79
N LEU A 61 -10.15 4.95 3.53
CA LEU A 61 -10.37 5.47 2.18
C LEU A 61 -9.12 6.18 1.63
N LEU A 62 -8.45 6.97 2.47
CA LEU A 62 -7.19 7.62 2.09
C LEU A 62 -6.07 6.62 1.85
N ALA A 63 -6.10 5.47 2.51
CA ALA A 63 -5.17 4.37 2.25
C ALA A 63 -5.32 3.78 0.84
N ALA A 64 -6.48 3.90 0.21
CA ALA A 64 -6.65 3.48 -1.18
C ALA A 64 -5.95 4.42 -2.19
N ILE A 65 -5.54 5.60 -1.76
CA ILE A 65 -4.79 6.56 -2.58
C ILE A 65 -3.30 6.19 -2.49
N PRO A 66 -2.64 5.83 -3.58
CA PRO A 66 -1.24 5.37 -3.55
C PRO A 66 -0.24 6.54 -3.43
N ILE A 67 -0.52 7.48 -2.55
CA ILE A 67 0.35 8.62 -2.26
C ILE A 67 0.79 8.52 -0.79
N PRO A 68 2.05 8.13 -0.52
CA PRO A 68 2.56 8.06 0.85
C PRO A 68 2.43 9.38 1.60
N GLY A 69 2.16 9.31 2.89
CA GLY A 69 1.99 10.47 3.77
C GLY A 69 0.59 11.07 3.78
N THR A 70 -0.39 10.50 3.07
CA THR A 70 -1.78 11.01 3.07
C THR A 70 -2.47 10.71 4.39
N ILE A 71 -2.26 9.51 4.94
CA ILE A 71 -2.90 9.09 6.18
C ILE A 71 -2.32 9.84 7.37
N HIS A 72 -1.00 10.01 7.44
CA HIS A 72 -0.37 10.82 8.48
C HIS A 72 -0.78 12.29 8.41
N ASN A 73 -0.98 12.82 7.19
CA ASN A 73 -1.49 14.19 7.04
C ASN A 73 -2.91 14.30 7.61
N TYR A 74 -3.78 13.34 7.31
CA TYR A 74 -5.11 13.27 7.88
C TYR A 74 -5.09 13.05 9.40
N ALA A 75 -4.13 12.28 9.92
CA ALA A 75 -3.90 12.09 11.35
C ALA A 75 -3.37 13.33 12.07
N GLY A 76 -3.10 14.44 11.34
CA GLY A 76 -2.55 15.68 11.90
C GLY A 76 -1.05 15.60 12.19
N GLU A 77 -0.33 14.63 11.61
CA GLU A 77 1.12 14.46 11.72
C GLU A 77 1.83 15.06 10.50
N GLU A 78 1.62 16.36 10.25
CA GLU A 78 2.12 17.04 9.05
C GLU A 78 3.64 16.91 8.85
N LYS A 79 4.42 17.00 9.94
CA LYS A 79 5.88 16.88 9.88
C LYS A 79 6.31 15.49 9.40
N LEU A 80 5.64 14.45 9.90
CA LEU A 80 5.91 13.07 9.50
C LEU A 80 5.41 12.82 8.08
N ALA A 81 4.22 13.30 7.73
CA ALA A 81 3.68 13.23 6.38
C ALA A 81 4.62 13.85 5.34
N LYS A 82 5.23 15.01 5.64
CA LYS A 82 6.23 15.65 4.78
C LYS A 82 7.48 14.77 4.62
N LYS A 83 7.99 14.16 5.69
CA LYS A 83 9.14 13.25 5.61
C LYS A 83 8.86 12.05 4.71
N ILE A 84 7.71 11.39 4.91
CA ILE A 84 7.25 10.27 4.10
C ILE A 84 7.20 10.66 2.62
N ARG A 85 6.61 11.80 2.27
CA ARG A 85 6.56 12.30 0.88
C ARG A 85 7.95 12.56 0.29
N TRP A 86 8.90 13.07 1.07
CA TRP A 86 10.27 13.27 0.60
C TRP A 86 10.99 11.95 0.33
N VAL A 87 10.77 10.92 1.18
CA VAL A 87 11.30 9.57 0.95
C VAL A 87 10.71 8.98 -0.32
N ALA A 88 9.39 9.09 -0.51
CA ALA A 88 8.71 8.64 -1.72
C ALA A 88 9.24 9.35 -2.99
N ALA A 89 9.44 10.67 -2.93
CA ALA A 89 10.00 11.44 -4.04
C ALA A 89 11.42 10.98 -4.38
N GLY A 90 12.27 10.76 -3.37
CA GLY A 90 13.61 10.20 -3.56
C GLY A 90 13.61 8.81 -4.20
N SER A 91 12.66 7.97 -3.81
CA SER A 91 12.47 6.62 -4.37
C SER A 91 12.07 6.68 -5.85
N VAL A 92 11.14 7.57 -6.22
CA VAL A 92 10.77 7.80 -7.62
C VAL A 92 11.97 8.29 -8.44
N LEU A 93 12.73 9.24 -7.90
CA LEU A 93 13.95 9.71 -8.56
C LEU A 93 14.97 8.58 -8.76
N SER A 94 15.14 7.69 -7.77
CA SER A 94 16.00 6.52 -7.89
C SER A 94 15.57 5.60 -9.03
N ILE A 95 14.27 5.36 -9.18
CA ILE A 95 13.71 4.55 -10.28
C ILE A 95 14.01 5.21 -11.63
N ILE A 96 13.78 6.53 -11.74
CA ILE A 96 14.02 7.29 -12.97
C ILE A 96 15.50 7.24 -13.35
N VAL A 97 16.40 7.51 -12.41
CA VAL A 97 17.86 7.46 -12.64
C VAL A 97 18.30 6.05 -13.05
N GLY A 98 17.80 5.03 -12.37
CA GLY A 98 18.06 3.63 -12.73
C GLY A 98 17.58 3.30 -14.14
N ALA A 99 16.39 3.74 -14.51
CA ALA A 99 15.80 3.50 -15.84
C ALA A 99 16.59 4.20 -16.97
N ILE A 100 16.95 5.47 -16.77
CA ILE A 100 17.76 6.23 -17.76
C ILE A 100 19.16 5.65 -17.91
N SER A 101 19.70 5.08 -16.84
CA SER A 101 21.04 4.47 -16.84
C SER A 101 21.05 3.08 -17.48
N THR A 102 19.90 2.49 -17.73
CA THR A 102 19.80 1.18 -18.40
C THR A 102 19.98 1.38 -19.90
N LYS A 103 21.03 0.77 -20.45
CA LYS A 103 21.30 0.81 -21.89
C LYS A 103 20.81 -0.46 -22.55
N GLU A 104 20.32 -0.34 -23.77
CA GLU A 104 20.08 -1.51 -24.63
C GLU A 104 21.38 -2.22 -24.89
N GLY A 105 21.40 -3.52 -24.68
CA GLY A 105 22.52 -4.38 -24.97
C GLY A 105 22.50 -4.90 -26.39
N ALA A 106 23.32 -5.89 -26.67
CA ALA A 106 23.31 -6.60 -27.94
C ALA A 106 22.05 -7.48 -28.06
N TRP A 107 21.68 -7.80 -29.27
CA TRP A 107 20.68 -8.83 -29.53
C TRP A 107 21.16 -10.20 -29.02
N GLU A 108 20.25 -11.05 -28.63
CA GLU A 108 20.55 -12.45 -28.30
C GLU A 108 21.19 -13.13 -29.51
N GLU A 109 22.26 -13.88 -29.25
CA GLU A 109 22.91 -14.68 -30.30
C GLU A 109 22.02 -15.87 -30.67
N SER A 110 21.91 -16.13 -31.97
CA SER A 110 21.15 -17.28 -32.49
C SER A 110 22.04 -18.13 -33.39
N PRO A 111 21.99 -19.46 -33.24
CA PRO A 111 22.66 -20.37 -34.16
C PRO A 111 21.93 -20.50 -35.52
N TYR A 112 20.72 -19.94 -35.62
CA TYR A 112 19.88 -19.99 -36.78
C TYR A 112 19.94 -18.71 -37.59
N GLN A 113 19.48 -18.78 -38.84
CA GLN A 113 19.36 -17.62 -39.71
C GLN A 113 18.39 -16.59 -39.08
N ILE A 114 18.76 -15.31 -39.14
CA ILE A 114 18.00 -14.22 -38.56
C ILE A 114 17.28 -13.43 -39.66
N SER A 115 15.99 -13.21 -39.46
CA SER A 115 15.19 -12.29 -40.25
C SER A 115 15.05 -10.98 -39.47
N ILE A 116 15.39 -9.85 -40.12
CA ILE A 116 15.34 -8.52 -39.49
C ILE A 116 14.21 -7.73 -40.14
N LEU A 117 13.35 -7.17 -39.29
CA LEU A 117 12.29 -6.24 -39.68
C LEU A 117 12.65 -4.85 -39.18
N ASN A 118 12.45 -3.82 -40.02
CA ASN A 118 12.76 -2.41 -39.71
C ASN A 118 14.20 -2.19 -39.28
N GLU A 119 15.14 -2.76 -40.00
CA GLU A 119 16.58 -2.66 -39.68
C GLU A 119 17.04 -1.20 -39.56
N GLY A 120 17.70 -0.88 -38.43
CA GLY A 120 18.20 0.45 -38.12
C GLY A 120 17.15 1.43 -37.56
N GLU A 121 15.91 1.03 -37.39
CA GLU A 121 14.86 1.84 -36.76
C GLU A 121 14.70 1.52 -35.30
N LYS A 122 14.05 2.42 -34.55
CA LYS A 122 13.77 2.20 -33.09
C LYS A 122 12.90 0.98 -32.81
N ASN A 123 12.10 0.57 -33.79
CA ASN A 123 11.20 -0.58 -33.77
C ASN A 123 11.76 -1.79 -34.50
N GLU A 124 13.08 -1.89 -34.63
CA GLU A 124 13.76 -3.06 -35.20
C GLU A 124 13.41 -4.32 -34.40
N LEU A 125 12.94 -5.34 -35.10
CA LEU A 125 12.62 -6.67 -34.56
C LEU A 125 13.48 -7.71 -35.26
N ARG A 126 14.01 -8.67 -34.52
CA ARG A 126 14.80 -9.79 -35.05
C ARG A 126 14.14 -11.10 -34.68
N TYR A 127 14.00 -11.96 -35.67
CA TYR A 127 13.45 -13.29 -35.54
C TYR A 127 14.47 -14.33 -35.95
N GLN A 128 14.69 -15.33 -35.12
CA GLN A 128 15.44 -16.53 -35.54
C GLN A 128 14.49 -17.48 -36.30
N MET A 129 15.00 -18.01 -37.42
CA MET A 129 14.28 -18.91 -38.31
C MET A 129 14.68 -20.35 -37.97
N ILE A 130 13.90 -21.00 -37.10
CA ILE A 130 14.15 -22.40 -36.72
C ILE A 130 13.51 -23.33 -37.71
N PRO A 131 14.26 -24.20 -38.42
CA PRO A 131 13.66 -25.16 -39.33
C PRO A 131 12.86 -26.20 -38.51
N VAL A 132 11.59 -26.40 -38.84
CA VAL A 132 10.69 -27.34 -38.15
C VAL A 132 10.22 -28.48 -39.00
N GLY A 133 10.37 -28.37 -40.34
CA GLY A 133 9.95 -29.41 -41.27
C GLY A 133 10.35 -29.07 -42.72
N SER A 134 10.00 -29.97 -43.65
CA SER A 134 10.11 -29.72 -45.07
C SER A 134 8.86 -30.23 -45.79
N VAL A 135 8.33 -29.43 -46.74
CA VAL A 135 7.24 -29.81 -47.62
C VAL A 135 7.80 -29.79 -49.02
N GLY A 136 8.10 -30.96 -49.57
CA GLY A 136 8.79 -31.10 -50.84
C GLY A 136 10.25 -30.59 -50.77
N THR A 137 10.58 -29.56 -51.57
CA THR A 137 11.88 -28.88 -51.55
C THR A 137 11.95 -27.68 -50.64
N ASP A 138 10.82 -27.26 -50.07
CA ASP A 138 10.74 -26.05 -49.26
C ASP A 138 10.88 -26.39 -47.78
N ILE A 139 11.68 -25.59 -47.08
CA ILE A 139 11.89 -25.74 -45.63
C ILE A 139 10.88 -24.86 -44.88
N GLU A 140 10.16 -25.45 -43.96
CA GLU A 140 9.24 -24.75 -43.11
C GLU A 140 9.98 -24.21 -41.85
N TYR A 141 9.80 -22.91 -41.61
CA TYR A 141 10.48 -22.22 -40.50
C TYR A 141 9.49 -21.76 -39.42
N LYS A 142 9.85 -21.95 -38.18
CA LYS A 142 9.21 -21.29 -37.03
C LYS A 142 9.98 -20.03 -36.68
N TYR A 143 9.30 -18.89 -36.68
CA TYR A 143 9.89 -17.61 -36.29
C TYR A 143 9.78 -17.43 -34.79
N VAL A 144 10.91 -17.20 -34.11
CA VAL A 144 10.96 -16.91 -32.69
C VAL A 144 11.66 -15.57 -32.50
N GLU A 145 11.00 -14.63 -31.84
CA GLU A 145 11.52 -13.29 -31.60
C GLU A 145 12.78 -13.36 -30.71
N LEU A 146 13.83 -12.66 -31.12
CA LEU A 146 15.05 -12.45 -30.33
C LEU A 146 14.89 -11.19 -29.50
N ASN A 147 15.29 -11.25 -28.25
CA ASN A 147 15.25 -10.11 -27.37
C ASN A 147 16.58 -9.37 -27.35
N LYS A 148 16.54 -8.06 -27.17
CA LYS A 148 17.76 -7.32 -26.83
C LYS A 148 18.13 -7.59 -25.39
N THR A 149 19.38 -7.96 -25.15
CA THR A 149 19.90 -8.04 -23.80
C THR A 149 19.96 -6.63 -23.19
N THR A 150 19.62 -6.49 -21.93
CA THR A 150 19.80 -5.22 -21.24
C THR A 150 21.19 -5.18 -20.64
N LYS A 151 22.02 -4.24 -21.06
CA LYS A 151 23.30 -4.03 -20.44
C LYS A 151 23.09 -3.32 -19.10
N SER A 152 23.14 -4.08 -18.01
CA SER A 152 23.02 -3.55 -16.66
C SER A 152 24.19 -2.60 -16.39
N SER A 153 23.91 -1.31 -16.26
CA SER A 153 24.85 -0.40 -15.62
C SER A 153 24.75 -0.60 -14.10
N GLY A 154 25.80 -0.28 -13.35
CA GLY A 154 25.74 -0.37 -11.88
C GLY A 154 24.61 0.43 -11.24
N ALA A 155 24.00 1.37 -11.98
CA ALA A 155 22.84 2.16 -11.51
C ALA A 155 21.49 1.44 -11.70
N THR A 156 21.44 0.32 -12.44
CA THR A 156 20.16 -0.41 -12.67
C THR A 156 19.58 -0.96 -11.37
N PHE A 157 20.40 -1.21 -10.34
CA PHE A 157 19.94 -1.65 -9.03
C PHE A 157 19.08 -0.61 -8.32
N LEU A 158 19.15 0.67 -8.72
CA LEU A 158 18.32 1.75 -8.16
C LEU A 158 16.83 1.55 -8.45
N ILE A 159 16.49 0.81 -9.51
CA ILE A 159 15.09 0.51 -9.83
C ILE A 159 14.45 -0.37 -8.75
N PRO A 160 14.95 -1.59 -8.48
CA PRO A 160 14.37 -2.43 -7.43
C PRO A 160 14.48 -1.79 -6.05
N LEU A 161 15.55 -1.06 -5.76
CA LEU A 161 15.70 -0.32 -4.52
C LEU A 161 14.61 0.73 -4.36
N GLY A 162 14.39 1.59 -5.35
CA GLY A 162 13.35 2.62 -5.30
C GLY A 162 11.95 2.02 -5.17
N ILE A 163 11.65 0.93 -5.88
CA ILE A 163 10.37 0.22 -5.75
C ILE A 163 10.19 -0.33 -4.34
N SER A 164 11.21 -0.96 -3.79
CA SER A 164 11.15 -1.54 -2.43
C SER A 164 10.90 -0.46 -1.38
N VAL A 165 11.61 0.68 -1.48
CA VAL A 165 11.43 1.80 -0.54
C VAL A 165 10.03 2.40 -0.67
N LEU A 166 9.48 2.56 -1.88
CA LEU A 166 8.09 3.03 -2.06
C LEU A 166 7.07 2.11 -1.41
N ILE A 167 7.24 0.80 -1.56
CA ILE A 167 6.33 -0.18 -0.95
C ILE A 167 6.39 -0.09 0.57
N VAL A 168 7.60 -0.05 1.13
CA VAL A 168 7.79 0.05 2.60
C VAL A 168 7.22 1.35 3.13
N ASP A 169 7.47 2.47 2.45
CA ASP A 169 6.99 3.79 2.83
C ASP A 169 5.45 3.86 2.81
N TYR A 170 4.83 3.28 1.78
CA TYR A 170 3.37 3.16 1.69
C TYR A 170 2.78 2.29 2.80
N LEU A 171 3.37 1.12 3.06
CA LEU A 171 2.92 0.23 4.14
C LEU A 171 3.10 0.89 5.52
N TYR A 172 4.18 1.63 5.72
CA TYR A 172 4.39 2.39 6.94
C TYR A 172 3.33 3.48 7.12
N ASP A 173 3.04 4.28 6.08
CA ASP A 173 1.98 5.29 6.12
C ASP A 173 0.63 4.66 6.46
N TYR A 174 0.32 3.50 5.85
CA TYR A 174 -0.91 2.77 6.10
C TYR A 174 -1.02 2.29 7.55
N ILE A 175 -0.08 1.46 7.99
CA ILE A 175 -0.17 0.80 9.30
C ILE A 175 -0.02 1.81 10.43
N HIS A 176 1.04 2.63 10.38
CA HIS A 176 1.33 3.60 11.43
C HIS A 176 0.33 4.76 11.42
N GLY A 177 -0.11 5.21 10.26
CA GLY A 177 -1.07 6.29 10.13
C GLY A 177 -2.44 5.91 10.70
N ILE A 178 -2.96 4.72 10.40
CA ILE A 178 -4.22 4.22 10.97
C ILE A 178 -4.11 4.10 12.49
N ASN A 179 -3.04 3.50 12.99
CA ASN A 179 -2.80 3.41 14.44
C ASN A 179 -2.70 4.79 15.10
N THR A 180 -2.11 5.77 14.41
CA THR A 180 -2.00 7.13 14.92
C THR A 180 -3.37 7.80 15.05
N ILE A 181 -4.25 7.65 14.03
CA ILE A 181 -5.64 8.15 14.10
C ILE A 181 -6.36 7.55 15.31
N GLU A 182 -6.28 6.22 15.45
CA GLU A 182 -6.94 5.51 16.54
C GLU A 182 -6.40 5.95 17.91
N ASN A 183 -5.09 6.00 18.08
CA ASN A 183 -4.45 6.39 19.33
C ASN A 183 -4.80 7.83 19.73
N LYS A 184 -4.76 8.78 18.80
CA LYS A 184 -5.13 10.18 19.06
C LYS A 184 -6.59 10.29 19.49
N ARG A 185 -7.49 9.65 18.73
CA ARG A 185 -8.90 9.61 19.05
C ARG A 185 -9.18 8.99 20.42
N ASN A 186 -8.58 7.84 20.71
CA ASN A 186 -8.77 7.16 21.98
C ASN A 186 -8.19 7.96 23.14
N LYS A 187 -7.06 8.66 22.94
CA LYS A 187 -6.48 9.54 23.96
C LYS A 187 -7.43 10.67 24.36
N VAL A 188 -8.10 11.30 23.39
CA VAL A 188 -9.08 12.36 23.65
C VAL A 188 -10.33 11.78 24.32
N ARG A 189 -10.82 10.65 23.82
CA ARG A 189 -11.97 9.95 24.42
C ARG A 189 -11.68 9.53 25.86
N PHE A 190 -10.49 9.02 26.12
CA PHE A 190 -10.09 8.66 27.48
C PHE A 190 -9.98 9.88 28.40
N LYS A 191 -9.52 11.04 27.88
CA LYS A 191 -9.38 12.27 28.67
C LYS A 191 -10.74 12.88 29.04
N TYR A 192 -11.68 12.92 28.07
CA TYR A 192 -12.96 13.60 28.19
C TYR A 192 -14.16 12.67 28.16
N GLY A 193 -13.96 11.44 27.71
CA GLY A 193 -14.99 10.43 27.87
C GLY A 193 -15.33 10.42 29.35
N LYS A 194 -16.61 10.50 29.66
CA LYS A 194 -17.10 10.16 31.01
C LYS A 194 -16.17 9.09 31.50
N LYS A 195 -15.50 9.31 32.65
CA LYS A 195 -14.79 8.25 33.34
C LYS A 195 -15.63 7.02 33.09
N LEU A 196 -15.11 6.10 32.29
CA LEU A 196 -15.73 4.81 32.19
C LEU A 196 -15.78 4.41 33.64
N ASP A 197 -16.93 4.51 34.30
CA ASP A 197 -17.11 4.02 35.64
C ASP A 197 -17.02 2.50 35.54
N PHE A 198 -15.79 2.06 35.25
CA PHE A 198 -15.37 0.72 35.49
C PHE A 198 -15.20 0.62 37.02
N SER A 199 -16.24 0.29 37.68
CA SER A 199 -16.06 -0.18 39.04
C SER A 199 -15.69 -1.66 38.93
N PHE A 200 -14.45 -1.92 39.29
CA PHE A 200 -13.99 -3.25 39.60
C PHE A 200 -14.34 -3.48 41.09
N GLU A 201 -15.40 -4.19 41.35
CA GLU A 201 -15.72 -4.61 42.70
C GLU A 201 -15.38 -6.10 42.82
N PRO A 202 -14.31 -6.45 43.56
CA PRO A 202 -14.11 -7.83 43.93
C PRO A 202 -15.25 -8.23 44.84
N THR A 203 -16.06 -9.18 44.44
CA THR A 203 -17.15 -9.74 45.24
C THR A 203 -16.71 -11.08 45.77
N TYR A 204 -16.87 -11.26 47.10
CA TYR A 204 -16.67 -12.54 47.74
C TYR A 204 -17.99 -12.95 48.39
N ASP A 205 -18.59 -14.01 47.90
CA ASP A 205 -19.79 -14.59 48.50
C ASP A 205 -19.37 -15.64 49.55
N ILE A 206 -19.63 -15.32 50.80
CA ILE A 206 -19.26 -16.16 51.95
C ILE A 206 -20.06 -17.49 51.91
N ASN A 207 -21.26 -17.49 51.38
CA ASN A 207 -22.14 -18.67 51.40
C ASN A 207 -21.71 -19.70 50.36
N THR A 208 -21.31 -19.25 49.18
CA THR A 208 -20.87 -20.11 48.08
C THR A 208 -19.36 -20.28 48.03
N ARG A 209 -18.60 -19.54 48.84
CA ARG A 209 -17.12 -19.48 48.83
C ARG A 209 -16.55 -19.17 47.46
N MET A 210 -17.29 -18.44 46.64
CA MET A 210 -16.85 -18.02 45.32
C MET A 210 -16.32 -16.61 45.36
N ALA A 211 -15.10 -16.40 44.81
CA ALA A 211 -14.56 -15.11 44.51
C ALA A 211 -14.91 -14.74 43.08
N GLY A 212 -15.48 -13.59 42.86
CA GLY A 212 -15.83 -13.06 41.53
C GLY A 212 -15.35 -11.62 41.39
N ILE A 213 -15.32 -11.15 40.15
CA ILE A 213 -15.09 -9.74 39.84
C ILE A 213 -16.37 -9.25 39.18
N ASN A 214 -17.02 -8.29 39.80
CA ASN A 214 -18.18 -7.64 39.23
C ASN A 214 -17.74 -6.47 38.36
N PHE A 215 -18.08 -6.54 37.08
CA PHE A 215 -17.86 -5.45 36.14
C PHE A 215 -19.18 -4.68 36.02
N SER A 216 -19.27 -3.47 36.53
CA SER A 216 -20.40 -2.60 36.22
C SER A 216 -19.94 -1.51 35.26
N TYR A 217 -20.68 -1.40 34.16
CA TYR A 217 -20.53 -0.36 33.18
C TYR A 217 -21.78 0.50 33.19
N LYS A 218 -21.65 1.78 33.53
CA LYS A 218 -22.76 2.73 33.40
C LYS A 218 -22.58 3.52 32.11
N PHE A 219 -23.55 3.36 31.21
CA PHE A 219 -23.69 4.19 30.03
C PHE A 219 -24.10 5.62 30.36
#